data_6ffae1202a82cbc099be0528922a260e
#
_entry.id   6ffae1202a82cbc099be0528922a260e
#
_cell.length_a   1.000
_cell.length_b   1.000
_cell.length_c   1.000
_cell.angle_alpha   90.00
_cell.angle_beta   90.00
_cell.angle_gamma   90.00
#
_symmetry.space_group_name_H-M   'P 1'
#
loop_
_entity.id
_entity.type
_entity.pdbx_description
1 polymer ?
#
loop_
_entity_poly.entity_id
_entity_poly.type
_entity_poly.pdbx_seq_one_letter_code
_entity_poly.pdbx_strand_id
1 'polypeptide(L)'
;MRFLSLLLALCMVVSLALVTPVYAAKAEAPESAALWESGGTKNKIVVISDIHLGIEDRYTETLKNLPLLIDFLQRLQNTKDVRELVIAGDFLDEWFLPVYYPRYTDQNQFYKDVIANNRGVIDELNNLIDSGIKLVYVIGNHDMTLEADVLQEAIPGIVQARDAEGLGAYYTGDRNEIVIEHGHRYDVFSAPDTVTNAELCGNDDTIFPAGYFYARYAATWVLEGRPEVKKDLPVITNVPDQSDVDQYGAYLYYSILKNVSARLTPNEGLDEKIFDMRVSGFDDAYTYLDFYPAQQADGTISAPVLFKNIQRTWAERQTINNVKVPNSFIEAVAGTLDWKYYSWQAKAQYLANPDENVDVVVFGHTHVPAYQDMGEGKYYINDGTWIDHNTDYPDATRTFAVITTGDKTMPALYKFMEDGSLSDISKSVSTTEDGKPTADETAAEASPSDSVTFAEKTVENYGDDVTQARYVEVKGLADETIQAKLNEGIKDFCLWPTSNSESDTTYDITPVFEVVAGDFVSIRTYNIAYTAGAAHPVNSVRTQLFNLTTGEKAEENLWDFIKDRDAFKQLVLDSKFGLTLVGVDGDIPDEIKAAAYKKLAQSIDTPEFATQF
;
A
#
# COMPACT_ATOMS: atom_id res chain seq x y z
N MET A 1 54.18 37.92 -1.08
CA MET A 1 53.26 36.79 -1.31
C MET A 1 53.63 35.49 -0.57
N ARG A 2 54.86 35.24 -0.17
CA ARG A 2 55.23 34.03 0.61
C ARG A 2 54.91 34.11 2.12
N PHE A 3 54.76 35.28 2.68
CA PHE A 3 54.39 35.48 4.10
C PHE A 3 52.88 35.33 4.37
N LEU A 4 52.03 35.62 3.37
CA LEU A 4 50.58 35.49 3.50
C LEU A 4 50.11 34.04 3.43
N SER A 5 50.83 33.19 2.66
CA SER A 5 50.54 31.75 2.55
C SER A 5 50.93 30.98 3.82
N LEU A 6 51.96 31.45 4.56
CA LEU A 6 52.35 30.80 5.82
C LEU A 6 51.40 31.13 6.97
N LEU A 7 50.81 32.34 6.95
CA LEU A 7 49.83 32.75 7.97
C LEU A 7 48.50 32.04 7.79
N LEU A 8 48.04 31.80 6.54
CA LEU A 8 46.83 31.01 6.25
C LEU A 8 47.01 29.52 6.60
N ALA A 9 48.21 28.95 6.34
CA ALA A 9 48.50 27.57 6.73
C ALA A 9 48.58 27.40 8.26
N LEU A 10 49.10 28.41 8.98
CA LEU A 10 49.14 28.37 10.45
C LEU A 10 47.77 28.55 11.09
N CYS A 11 46.89 29.37 10.49
CA CYS A 11 45.48 29.49 10.93
C CYS A 11 44.67 28.20 10.70
N MET A 12 44.92 27.47 9.61
CA MET A 12 44.27 26.18 9.38
C MET A 12 44.75 25.07 10.33
N VAL A 13 46.03 25.05 10.68
CA VAL A 13 46.59 24.06 11.63
C VAL A 13 46.15 24.35 13.07
N VAL A 14 45.95 25.60 13.45
CA VAL A 14 45.47 25.98 14.77
C VAL A 14 43.96 25.75 14.89
N SER A 15 43.20 25.84 13.76
CA SER A 15 41.77 25.51 13.74
C SER A 15 41.50 24.01 13.81
N LEU A 16 42.41 23.16 13.35
CA LEU A 16 42.27 21.70 13.48
C LEU A 16 42.72 21.14 14.84
N ALA A 17 43.49 21.92 15.63
CA ALA A 17 44.00 21.46 16.93
C ALA A 17 43.12 21.80 18.13
N LEU A 18 41.98 22.48 17.91
CA LEU A 18 41.05 22.88 18.99
C LEU A 18 39.63 22.29 18.90
N VAL A 19 39.39 21.35 17.98
CA VAL A 19 38.21 20.49 18.04
C VAL A 19 38.63 19.17 18.69
N THR A 20 38.92 19.23 19.99
CA THR A 20 38.72 18.05 20.82
C THR A 20 37.21 17.82 20.81
N PRO A 21 36.72 16.61 20.46
CA PRO A 21 35.34 16.28 20.74
C PRO A 21 35.21 16.40 22.26
N VAL A 22 34.52 17.43 22.72
CA VAL A 22 33.94 17.40 24.04
C VAL A 22 32.93 16.27 23.95
N TYR A 23 33.34 15.09 24.37
CA TYR A 23 32.40 14.11 24.86
C TYR A 23 31.70 14.80 26.02
N ALA A 24 30.60 15.47 25.73
CA ALA A 24 29.63 15.80 26.75
C ALA A 24 29.36 14.45 27.44
N ALA A 25 29.66 14.36 28.72
CA ALA A 25 29.19 13.27 29.53
C ALA A 25 27.70 13.13 29.17
N LYS A 26 27.31 11.95 28.69
CA LYS A 26 25.93 11.60 28.36
C LYS A 26 25.16 12.03 29.61
N ALA A 27 24.47 13.16 29.59
CA ALA A 27 23.50 13.46 30.61
C ALA A 27 22.60 12.22 30.58
N GLU A 28 22.44 11.54 31.68
CA GLU A 28 21.48 10.45 31.78
C GLU A 28 20.18 11.04 31.27
N ALA A 29 19.76 10.59 30.07
CA ALA A 29 18.45 10.96 29.55
C ALA A 29 17.44 10.57 30.64
N PRO A 30 16.43 11.39 30.89
CA PRO A 30 15.41 11.00 31.87
C PRO A 30 14.91 9.61 31.47
N GLU A 31 14.89 8.69 32.43
CA GLU A 31 14.47 7.31 32.22
C GLU A 31 13.11 7.34 31.52
N SER A 32 13.07 6.84 30.27
CA SER A 32 11.85 6.88 29.46
C SER A 32 10.74 6.13 30.20
N ALA A 33 9.55 6.74 30.30
CA ALA A 33 8.41 6.08 30.94
C ALA A 33 8.07 4.76 30.21
N ALA A 34 7.54 3.76 30.93
CA ALA A 34 7.01 2.56 30.28
C ALA A 34 5.87 2.89 29.31
N LEU A 35 5.63 2.05 28.31
CA LEU A 35 4.53 2.22 27.35
C LEU A 35 3.15 2.16 28.04
N TRP A 36 3.01 1.29 29.04
CA TRP A 36 1.81 1.13 29.88
C TRP A 36 2.18 0.70 31.29
N GLU A 37 1.21 0.77 32.20
CA GLU A 37 1.36 0.20 33.54
C GLU A 37 1.42 -1.34 33.45
N SER A 38 2.54 -1.91 33.85
CA SER A 38 2.81 -3.33 33.66
C SER A 38 2.27 -4.17 34.82
N GLY A 39 1.62 -5.29 34.50
CA GLY A 39 1.43 -6.42 35.42
C GLY A 39 2.76 -7.12 35.71
N GLY A 40 2.81 -7.95 36.72
CA GLY A 40 4.07 -8.64 37.14
C GLY A 40 4.46 -9.83 36.22
N THR A 41 3.64 -10.27 35.29
CA THR A 41 3.88 -11.46 34.46
C THR A 41 4.28 -11.06 33.04
N LYS A 42 5.41 -11.60 32.56
CA LYS A 42 5.86 -11.42 31.17
C LYS A 42 5.01 -12.26 30.21
N ASN A 43 3.89 -11.72 29.76
CA ASN A 43 2.95 -12.40 28.89
C ASN A 43 2.53 -11.62 27.64
N LYS A 44 3.25 -10.54 27.34
CA LYS A 44 2.95 -9.73 26.14
C LYS A 44 4.00 -9.94 25.05
N ILE A 45 3.52 -10.13 23.84
CA ILE A 45 4.30 -10.18 22.61
C ILE A 45 3.95 -8.92 21.84
N VAL A 46 4.97 -8.12 21.52
CA VAL A 46 4.83 -6.90 20.72
C VAL A 46 5.33 -7.19 19.32
N VAL A 47 4.60 -6.75 18.29
CA VAL A 47 4.97 -6.94 16.89
C VAL A 47 5.01 -5.59 16.19
N ILE A 48 6.10 -5.33 15.49
CA ILE A 48 6.29 -4.18 14.58
C ILE A 48 6.81 -4.70 13.25
N SER A 49 6.49 -4.03 12.15
CA SER A 49 6.99 -4.34 10.82
C SER A 49 7.17 -3.09 9.97
N ASP A 50 7.62 -3.26 8.75
CA ASP A 50 7.62 -2.23 7.71
C ASP A 50 8.26 -0.92 8.19
N ILE A 51 9.48 -1.06 8.73
CA ILE A 51 10.27 0.05 9.29
C ILE A 51 11.06 0.75 8.18
N HIS A 52 11.56 0.01 7.18
CA HIS A 52 12.24 0.51 5.99
C HIS A 52 13.40 1.47 6.29
N LEU A 53 14.36 1.00 7.11
CA LEU A 53 15.59 1.74 7.38
C LEU A 53 16.52 1.69 6.17
N GLY A 54 16.82 2.84 5.59
CA GLY A 54 17.63 2.96 4.38
C GLY A 54 19.12 3.19 4.65
N ILE A 55 19.93 3.07 3.58
CA ILE A 55 21.39 3.22 3.62
C ILE A 55 21.84 4.67 3.83
N GLU A 56 21.00 5.62 3.46
CA GLU A 56 21.19 7.06 3.67
C GLU A 56 19.85 7.69 4.00
N ASP A 57 19.84 8.80 4.72
CA ASP A 57 18.61 9.50 5.12
C ASP A 57 17.65 9.80 3.95
N ARG A 58 18.18 10.06 2.75
CA ARG A 58 17.38 10.32 1.55
C ARG A 58 16.75 9.06 0.93
N TYR A 59 17.20 7.90 1.35
CA TYR A 59 16.74 6.58 0.88
C TYR A 59 16.13 5.77 2.00
N THR A 60 15.68 6.41 3.06
CA THR A 60 14.94 5.79 4.15
C THR A 60 13.50 6.28 4.15
N GLU A 61 12.57 5.39 4.39
CA GLU A 61 11.15 5.75 4.46
C GLU A 61 10.72 6.12 5.88
N THR A 62 11.53 5.79 6.89
CA THR A 62 11.31 6.14 8.31
C THR A 62 12.37 7.13 8.81
N LEU A 63 12.32 8.36 8.35
CA LEU A 63 13.21 9.43 8.78
C LEU A 63 12.62 10.31 9.88
N LYS A 64 11.40 10.80 9.69
CA LYS A 64 10.70 11.66 10.66
C LYS A 64 10.25 10.87 11.88
N ASN A 65 9.81 9.64 11.66
CA ASN A 65 9.37 8.74 12.72
C ASN A 65 10.55 8.07 13.45
N LEU A 66 11.78 8.17 12.97
CA LEU A 66 12.96 7.54 13.58
C LEU A 66 13.16 7.92 15.07
N PRO A 67 13.07 9.20 15.48
CA PRO A 67 13.15 9.55 16.90
C PRO A 67 12.02 8.95 17.75
N LEU A 68 10.82 8.80 17.16
CA LEU A 68 9.67 8.19 17.83
C LEU A 68 9.83 6.67 17.95
N LEU A 69 10.43 6.01 16.97
CA LEU A 69 10.79 4.59 17.05
C LEU A 69 11.81 4.35 18.16
N ILE A 70 12.82 5.20 18.27
CA ILE A 70 13.81 5.14 19.35
C ILE A 70 13.14 5.32 20.74
N ASP A 71 12.27 6.34 20.89
CA ASP A 71 11.52 6.54 22.15
C ASP A 71 10.61 5.34 22.47
N PHE A 72 9.94 4.78 21.45
CA PHE A 72 9.14 3.57 21.61
C PHE A 72 9.97 2.39 22.14
N LEU A 73 11.13 2.12 21.54
CA LEU A 73 12.02 1.03 21.97
C LEU A 73 12.55 1.26 23.39
N GLN A 74 12.90 2.49 23.76
CA GLN A 74 13.33 2.85 25.11
C GLN A 74 12.21 2.64 26.15
N ARG A 75 10.99 3.02 25.83
CA ARG A 75 9.82 2.79 26.69
C ARG A 75 9.48 1.30 26.80
N LEU A 76 9.66 0.55 25.71
CA LEU A 76 9.43 -0.89 25.69
C LEU A 76 10.37 -1.61 26.68
N GLN A 77 11.66 -1.21 26.76
CA GLN A 77 12.62 -1.74 27.72
C GLN A 77 12.15 -1.60 29.19
N ASN A 78 11.41 -0.52 29.48
CA ASN A 78 10.88 -0.23 30.80
C ASN A 78 9.51 -0.88 31.08
N THR A 79 8.90 -1.52 30.08
CA THR A 79 7.59 -2.17 30.16
C THR A 79 7.76 -3.64 30.60
N LYS A 80 7.54 -3.91 31.89
CA LYS A 80 8.02 -5.14 32.56
C LYS A 80 7.28 -6.43 32.20
N ASP A 81 6.08 -6.35 31.62
CA ASP A 81 5.28 -7.51 31.22
C ASP A 81 5.48 -7.92 29.75
N VAL A 82 6.39 -7.26 29.04
CA VAL A 82 6.79 -7.64 27.69
C VAL A 82 7.73 -8.83 27.73
N ARG A 83 7.39 -9.89 27.01
CA ARG A 83 8.17 -11.11 26.84
C ARG A 83 9.03 -11.07 25.59
N GLU A 84 8.44 -10.62 24.48
CA GLU A 84 9.06 -10.65 23.15
C GLU A 84 8.74 -9.36 22.38
N LEU A 85 9.72 -8.88 21.62
CA LEU A 85 9.53 -7.97 20.50
C LEU A 85 9.82 -8.75 19.22
N VAL A 86 8.88 -8.74 18.27
CA VAL A 86 9.04 -9.35 16.96
C VAL A 86 9.05 -8.26 15.90
N ILE A 87 10.11 -8.21 15.09
CA ILE A 87 10.17 -7.41 13.87
C ILE A 87 9.71 -8.31 12.73
N ALA A 88 8.52 -8.06 12.22
CA ALA A 88 7.85 -8.93 11.26
C ALA A 88 8.15 -8.51 9.80
N GLY A 89 9.43 -8.32 9.48
CA GLY A 89 9.93 -8.04 8.13
C GLY A 89 10.04 -6.58 7.77
N ASP A 90 10.67 -6.32 6.63
CA ASP A 90 10.95 -5.00 6.08
C ASP A 90 11.59 -4.05 7.09
N PHE A 91 12.58 -4.59 7.79
CA PHE A 91 13.37 -3.85 8.78
C PHE A 91 14.40 -2.95 8.11
N LEU A 92 15.20 -3.51 7.19
CA LEU A 92 16.21 -2.81 6.39
C LEU A 92 15.74 -2.76 4.94
N ASP A 93 15.99 -1.64 4.24
CA ASP A 93 15.46 -1.44 2.90
C ASP A 93 16.53 -1.48 1.81
N GLU A 94 16.44 -2.48 0.93
CA GLU A 94 17.21 -2.58 -0.30
C GLU A 94 16.41 -2.10 -1.52
N TRP A 95 15.09 -2.02 -1.44
CA TRP A 95 14.22 -1.76 -2.60
C TRP A 95 13.98 -0.27 -2.84
N PHE A 96 13.91 0.56 -1.79
CA PHE A 96 13.71 2.01 -1.93
C PHE A 96 15.01 2.74 -2.30
N LEU A 97 15.59 2.34 -3.43
CA LEU A 97 16.78 2.95 -4.03
C LEU A 97 16.52 3.26 -5.49
N PRO A 98 17.00 4.39 -6.05
CA PRO A 98 16.81 4.67 -7.46
C PRO A 98 17.59 3.67 -8.33
N VAL A 99 17.14 3.48 -9.57
CA VAL A 99 17.79 2.57 -10.53
C VAL A 99 19.25 2.93 -10.82
N TYR A 100 19.61 4.22 -10.65
CA TYR A 100 20.98 4.72 -10.85
C TYR A 100 21.84 4.68 -9.56
N TYR A 101 21.32 4.13 -8.45
CA TYR A 101 22.12 3.98 -7.23
C TYR A 101 23.34 3.10 -7.49
N PRO A 102 24.55 3.47 -7.00
CA PRO A 102 25.76 2.70 -7.23
C PRO A 102 25.61 1.25 -6.79
N ARG A 103 26.09 0.34 -7.63
CA ARG A 103 26.04 -1.10 -7.35
C ARG A 103 26.97 -1.46 -6.19
N TYR A 104 26.49 -2.35 -5.35
CA TYR A 104 27.33 -3.07 -4.40
C TYR A 104 27.84 -4.36 -5.05
N THR A 105 29.13 -4.65 -4.90
CA THR A 105 29.73 -5.93 -5.31
C THR A 105 29.60 -6.99 -4.22
N ASP A 106 29.26 -6.58 -3.02
CA ASP A 106 29.05 -7.41 -1.83
C ASP A 106 27.74 -6.95 -1.14
N GLN A 107 26.72 -7.78 -1.22
CA GLN A 107 25.42 -7.49 -0.65
C GLN A 107 25.44 -7.41 0.89
N ASN A 108 26.32 -8.19 1.52
CA ASN A 108 26.52 -8.13 2.95
C ASN A 108 27.10 -6.77 3.37
N GLN A 109 27.98 -6.18 2.55
CA GLN A 109 28.49 -4.84 2.83
C GLN A 109 27.40 -3.78 2.71
N PHE A 110 26.46 -3.92 1.76
CA PHE A 110 25.31 -3.04 1.65
C PHE A 110 24.53 -2.99 2.98
N TYR A 111 24.13 -4.15 3.50
CA TYR A 111 23.38 -4.21 4.75
C TYR A 111 24.18 -3.74 5.97
N LYS A 112 25.49 -3.97 6.00
CA LYS A 112 26.38 -3.39 7.04
C LYS A 112 26.38 -1.87 7.02
N ASP A 113 26.34 -1.28 5.83
CA ASP A 113 26.28 0.18 5.66
C ASP A 113 24.90 0.73 6.06
N VAL A 114 23.79 0.02 5.74
CA VAL A 114 22.43 0.34 6.23
C VAL A 114 22.39 0.33 7.75
N ILE A 115 22.93 -0.72 8.38
CA ILE A 115 23.02 -0.88 9.84
C ILE A 115 23.84 0.27 10.45
N ALA A 116 24.95 0.63 9.83
CA ALA A 116 25.81 1.72 10.31
C ALA A 116 25.09 3.09 10.24
N ASN A 117 24.31 3.34 9.18
CA ASN A 117 23.51 4.57 9.06
C ASN A 117 22.42 4.66 10.14
N ASN A 118 21.89 3.51 10.58
CA ASN A 118 20.77 3.44 11.53
C ASN A 118 21.20 2.99 12.94
N ARG A 119 22.43 3.30 13.33
CA ARG A 119 23.05 2.82 14.56
C ARG A 119 22.21 3.08 15.82
N GLY A 120 21.48 4.20 15.87
CA GLY A 120 20.63 4.55 17.00
C GLY A 120 19.54 3.51 17.29
N VAL A 121 18.90 2.97 16.26
CA VAL A 121 17.89 1.89 16.39
C VAL A 121 18.56 0.58 16.77
N ILE A 122 19.68 0.24 16.15
CA ILE A 122 20.44 -0.99 16.44
C ILE A 122 20.90 -1.03 17.88
N ASP A 123 21.37 0.11 18.43
CA ASP A 123 21.79 0.19 19.83
C ASP A 123 20.61 -0.01 20.78
N GLU A 124 19.43 0.54 20.50
CA GLU A 124 18.25 0.33 21.33
C GLU A 124 17.71 -1.11 21.26
N LEU A 125 17.83 -1.77 20.11
CA LEU A 125 17.49 -3.19 19.99
C LEU A 125 18.44 -4.08 20.82
N ASN A 126 19.73 -3.75 20.86
CA ASN A 126 20.69 -4.42 21.74
C ASN A 126 20.35 -4.17 23.24
N ASN A 127 20.05 -2.92 23.62
CA ASN A 127 19.62 -2.57 24.99
C ASN A 127 18.34 -3.32 25.38
N LEU A 128 17.43 -3.54 24.43
CA LEU A 128 16.19 -4.28 24.66
C LEU A 128 16.47 -5.76 24.99
N ILE A 129 17.41 -6.40 24.29
CA ILE A 129 17.87 -7.76 24.63
C ILE A 129 18.49 -7.77 26.03
N ASP A 130 19.34 -6.79 26.35
CA ASP A 130 19.98 -6.67 27.65
C ASP A 130 18.97 -6.46 28.81
N SER A 131 17.81 -5.85 28.52
CA SER A 131 16.70 -5.71 29.47
C SER A 131 15.94 -7.02 29.71
N GLY A 132 16.27 -8.08 28.96
CA GLY A 132 15.69 -9.42 29.08
C GLY A 132 14.39 -9.60 28.31
N ILE A 133 14.17 -8.79 27.26
CA ILE A 133 13.12 -9.00 26.26
C ILE A 133 13.73 -9.82 25.12
N LYS A 134 13.05 -10.88 24.70
CA LYS A 134 13.47 -11.66 23.55
C LYS A 134 13.18 -10.89 22.26
N LEU A 135 14.23 -10.60 21.48
CA LEU A 135 14.09 -9.99 20.16
C LEU A 135 14.06 -11.06 19.07
N VAL A 136 13.07 -10.99 18.22
CA VAL A 136 12.89 -11.89 17.07
C VAL A 136 12.80 -11.07 15.80
N TYR A 137 13.44 -11.54 14.75
CA TYR A 137 13.32 -11.01 13.39
C TYR A 137 12.74 -12.08 12.47
N VAL A 138 11.75 -11.69 11.69
CA VAL A 138 11.19 -12.41 10.56
C VAL A 138 11.57 -11.65 9.31
N ILE A 139 11.97 -12.32 8.26
CA ILE A 139 12.45 -11.68 7.02
C ILE A 139 11.28 -11.13 6.20
N GLY A 140 11.44 -9.93 5.61
CA GLY A 140 10.50 -9.30 4.69
C GLY A 140 10.98 -9.34 3.25
N ASN A 141 10.21 -8.72 2.33
CA ASN A 141 10.63 -8.66 0.93
C ASN A 141 11.70 -7.60 0.66
N HIS A 142 11.68 -6.47 1.36
CA HIS A 142 12.70 -5.42 1.20
C HIS A 142 14.07 -5.80 1.77
N ASP A 143 14.13 -6.79 2.62
CA ASP A 143 15.36 -7.33 3.19
C ASP A 143 15.55 -8.84 2.94
N MET A 144 14.92 -9.37 1.85
CA MET A 144 14.94 -10.81 1.55
C MET A 144 16.34 -11.39 1.29
N THR A 145 17.31 -10.56 0.92
CA THR A 145 18.71 -10.96 0.70
C THR A 145 19.61 -10.74 1.92
N LEU A 146 19.06 -10.27 3.04
CA LEU A 146 19.80 -10.06 4.28
C LEU A 146 20.26 -11.40 4.88
N GLU A 147 21.57 -11.63 4.86
CA GLU A 147 22.18 -12.82 5.45
C GLU A 147 22.07 -12.82 6.98
N ALA A 148 21.85 -14.02 7.54
CA ALA A 148 21.65 -14.17 8.97
C ALA A 148 22.86 -13.69 9.80
N ASP A 149 24.07 -13.94 9.31
CA ASP A 149 25.31 -13.59 9.99
C ASP A 149 25.51 -12.07 10.10
N VAL A 150 25.07 -11.30 9.10
CA VAL A 150 25.16 -9.83 9.11
C VAL A 150 24.32 -9.24 10.23
N LEU A 151 23.09 -9.72 10.37
CA LEU A 151 22.20 -9.25 11.45
C LEU A 151 22.66 -9.76 12.82
N GLN A 152 23.14 -10.99 12.91
CA GLN A 152 23.68 -11.57 14.14
C GLN A 152 24.95 -10.84 14.64
N GLU A 153 25.80 -10.35 13.73
CA GLU A 153 26.97 -9.54 14.07
C GLU A 153 26.56 -8.18 14.66
N ALA A 154 25.54 -7.57 14.11
CA ALA A 154 25.06 -6.25 14.54
C ALA A 154 24.22 -6.29 15.83
N ILE A 155 23.43 -7.35 16.01
CA ILE A 155 22.52 -7.55 17.13
C ILE A 155 22.75 -8.96 17.72
N PRO A 156 23.79 -9.13 18.53
CA PRO A 156 24.07 -10.41 19.19
C PRO A 156 22.91 -10.86 20.08
N GLY A 157 22.42 -12.09 19.86
CA GLY A 157 21.30 -12.64 20.61
C GLY A 157 19.93 -12.48 19.96
N ILE A 158 19.82 -11.81 18.81
CA ILE A 158 18.60 -11.80 18.01
C ILE A 158 18.25 -13.23 17.56
N VAL A 159 16.99 -13.60 17.67
CA VAL A 159 16.45 -14.84 17.11
C VAL A 159 15.93 -14.55 15.72
N GLN A 160 16.33 -15.34 14.73
CA GLN A 160 15.90 -15.14 13.33
C GLN A 160 15.01 -16.32 12.91
N ALA A 161 13.77 -16.00 12.50
CA ALA A 161 12.84 -16.98 11.97
C ALA A 161 12.95 -16.99 10.43
N ARG A 162 13.49 -18.09 9.90
CA ARG A 162 13.68 -18.32 8.46
C ARG A 162 13.22 -19.73 8.13
N ASP A 163 12.41 -19.93 7.09
CA ASP A 163 11.87 -21.23 6.71
C ASP A 163 12.08 -21.60 5.23
N ALA A 164 12.24 -20.59 4.38
CA ALA A 164 12.68 -20.73 3.01
C ALA A 164 13.56 -19.53 2.64
N GLU A 165 14.12 -19.52 1.45
CA GLU A 165 14.95 -18.41 0.99
C GLU A 165 14.13 -17.11 0.89
N GLY A 166 14.59 -16.06 1.58
CA GLY A 166 13.88 -14.77 1.67
C GLY A 166 12.56 -14.83 2.43
N LEU A 167 12.27 -15.87 3.23
CA LEU A 167 11.00 -16.08 3.91
C LEU A 167 11.20 -16.58 5.35
N GLY A 168 10.20 -16.32 6.20
CA GLY A 168 10.17 -16.84 7.57
C GLY A 168 8.78 -16.80 8.17
N ALA A 169 8.52 -17.76 9.06
CA ALA A 169 7.35 -17.84 9.90
C ALA A 169 7.77 -18.08 11.35
N TYR A 170 7.33 -17.24 12.27
CA TYR A 170 7.63 -17.36 13.68
C TYR A 170 6.41 -17.80 14.47
N TYR A 171 6.50 -18.99 15.07
CA TYR A 171 5.49 -19.53 15.96
C TYR A 171 5.84 -19.20 17.42
N THR A 172 4.88 -18.67 18.15
CA THR A 172 5.05 -18.29 19.56
C THR A 172 3.72 -18.40 20.32
N GLY A 173 3.67 -17.87 21.52
CA GLY A 173 2.57 -18.04 22.45
C GLY A 173 2.86 -19.13 23.48
N ASP A 174 1.89 -19.44 24.33
CA ASP A 174 2.06 -20.46 25.38
C ASP A 174 1.86 -21.89 24.84
N ARG A 175 1.21 -22.01 23.67
CA ARG A 175 0.86 -23.26 22.98
C ARG A 175 1.30 -23.27 21.52
N ASN A 176 2.13 -22.32 21.07
CA ASN A 176 2.43 -22.01 19.67
C ASN A 176 1.18 -21.61 18.87
N GLU A 177 0.24 -20.96 19.53
CA GLU A 177 -1.05 -20.52 18.94
C GLU A 177 -0.96 -19.21 18.18
N ILE A 178 0.21 -18.59 18.13
CA ILE A 178 0.46 -17.34 17.41
C ILE A 178 1.46 -17.60 16.29
N VAL A 179 1.14 -17.19 15.08
CA VAL A 179 2.08 -17.16 13.95
C VAL A 179 2.28 -15.73 13.46
N ILE A 180 3.53 -15.38 13.22
CA ILE A 180 3.94 -14.06 12.74
C ILE A 180 4.77 -14.26 11.49
N GLU A 181 4.31 -13.72 10.38
CA GLU A 181 5.01 -13.63 9.08
C GLU A 181 5.00 -12.20 8.58
N HIS A 182 5.87 -11.87 7.65
CA HIS A 182 5.74 -10.60 6.96
C HIS A 182 4.51 -10.58 6.02
N GLY A 183 4.23 -11.68 5.31
CA GLY A 183 3.04 -11.81 4.46
C GLY A 183 3.33 -11.80 2.96
N HIS A 184 4.50 -11.34 2.51
CA HIS A 184 4.89 -11.27 1.10
C HIS A 184 4.96 -12.62 0.38
N ARG A 185 5.02 -13.73 1.12
CA ARG A 185 4.94 -15.12 0.61
C ARG A 185 3.76 -15.34 -0.34
N TYR A 186 2.67 -14.62 -0.11
CA TYR A 186 1.40 -14.77 -0.83
C TYR A 186 1.22 -13.76 -1.97
N ASP A 187 2.11 -12.78 -2.09
CA ASP A 187 2.07 -11.75 -3.13
C ASP A 187 2.90 -12.18 -4.35
N VAL A 188 2.26 -12.36 -5.49
CA VAL A 188 2.91 -12.79 -6.73
C VAL A 188 4.03 -11.83 -7.18
N PHE A 189 3.95 -10.57 -6.80
CA PHE A 189 4.94 -9.54 -7.16
C PHE A 189 6.02 -9.32 -6.10
N SER A 190 5.84 -9.85 -4.88
CA SER A 190 6.77 -9.64 -3.77
C SER A 190 7.37 -10.95 -3.22
N ALA A 191 6.71 -12.09 -3.45
CA ALA A 191 7.22 -13.39 -3.03
C ALA A 191 8.56 -13.72 -3.74
N PRO A 192 9.53 -14.32 -3.07
CA PRO A 192 10.78 -14.76 -3.68
C PRO A 192 10.55 -15.56 -4.97
N ASP A 193 11.36 -15.29 -6.01
CA ASP A 193 11.21 -15.88 -7.34
C ASP A 193 12.54 -16.46 -7.85
N THR A 194 12.82 -17.68 -7.49
CA THR A 194 14.01 -18.41 -7.91
C THR A 194 13.81 -19.18 -9.23
N VAL A 195 12.63 -19.09 -9.84
CA VAL A 195 12.24 -19.94 -10.98
C VAL A 195 12.08 -19.15 -12.28
N THR A 196 11.31 -18.04 -12.25
CA THR A 196 10.83 -17.40 -13.48
C THR A 196 11.94 -16.88 -14.37
N ASN A 197 13.02 -16.35 -13.78
CA ASN A 197 14.18 -15.83 -14.50
C ASN A 197 15.40 -16.75 -14.50
N ALA A 198 15.32 -17.96 -13.93
CA ALA A 198 16.45 -18.89 -13.79
C ALA A 198 17.14 -19.21 -15.13
N GLU A 199 16.35 -19.44 -16.20
CA GLU A 199 16.90 -19.66 -17.54
C GLU A 199 17.63 -18.43 -18.10
N LEU A 200 17.08 -17.24 -17.88
CA LEU A 200 17.66 -15.97 -18.32
C LEU A 200 18.96 -15.65 -17.61
N CYS A 201 19.01 -15.88 -16.30
CA CYS A 201 20.17 -15.63 -15.46
C CYS A 201 21.21 -16.76 -15.51
N GLY A 202 20.86 -17.90 -16.10
CA GLY A 202 21.77 -19.04 -16.27
C GLY A 202 22.10 -19.80 -14.97
N ASN A 203 21.36 -19.53 -13.91
CA ASN A 203 21.53 -20.17 -12.58
C ASN A 203 20.24 -20.04 -11.75
N ASP A 204 20.23 -20.73 -10.61
CA ASP A 204 19.16 -20.69 -9.62
C ASP A 204 19.36 -19.58 -8.56
N ASP A 205 20.31 -18.65 -8.78
CA ASP A 205 20.67 -17.60 -7.79
C ASP A 205 19.71 -16.41 -7.81
N THR A 206 18.73 -16.38 -8.71
CA THR A 206 17.70 -15.32 -8.73
C THR A 206 16.75 -15.49 -7.56
N ILE A 207 16.48 -14.40 -6.84
CA ILE A 207 15.49 -14.36 -5.76
C ILE A 207 14.49 -13.21 -5.94
N PHE A 208 14.90 -12.15 -6.63
CA PHE A 208 14.08 -10.94 -6.74
C PHE A 208 12.85 -11.13 -7.63
N PRO A 209 11.66 -10.87 -7.09
CA PRO A 209 10.41 -10.83 -7.84
C PRO A 209 10.30 -9.54 -8.68
N ALA A 210 9.26 -9.45 -9.50
CA ALA A 210 9.00 -8.27 -10.33
C ALA A 210 8.84 -6.99 -9.50
N GLY A 211 8.31 -7.08 -8.29
CA GLY A 211 8.12 -5.97 -7.37
C GLY A 211 9.42 -5.23 -7.01
N TYR A 212 10.55 -5.93 -6.90
CA TYR A 212 11.85 -5.29 -6.68
C TYR A 212 12.17 -4.22 -7.75
N PHE A 213 12.00 -4.57 -9.01
CA PHE A 213 12.28 -3.66 -10.12
C PHE A 213 11.30 -2.49 -10.15
N TYR A 214 10.02 -2.75 -9.82
CA TYR A 214 9.01 -1.68 -9.75
C TYR A 214 9.23 -0.76 -8.57
N ALA A 215 9.64 -1.26 -7.42
CA ALA A 215 10.00 -0.44 -6.27
C ALA A 215 11.19 0.47 -6.59
N ARG A 216 12.23 -0.05 -7.27
CA ARG A 216 13.38 0.74 -7.75
C ARG A 216 12.95 1.84 -8.74
N TYR A 217 12.03 1.51 -9.65
CA TYR A 217 11.48 2.46 -10.61
C TYR A 217 10.64 3.54 -9.91
N ALA A 218 9.82 3.15 -8.95
CA ALA A 218 9.03 4.07 -8.13
C ALA A 218 9.91 4.99 -7.27
N ALA A 219 10.95 4.44 -6.63
CA ALA A 219 11.93 5.22 -5.87
C ALA A 219 12.64 6.26 -6.75
N THR A 220 13.01 5.88 -7.97
CA THR A 220 13.58 6.81 -8.95
C THR A 220 12.63 7.98 -9.21
N TRP A 221 11.39 7.70 -9.53
CA TRP A 221 10.37 8.72 -9.78
C TRP A 221 10.15 9.66 -8.58
N VAL A 222 10.08 9.11 -7.35
CA VAL A 222 9.94 9.90 -6.12
C VAL A 222 11.15 10.82 -5.92
N LEU A 223 12.37 10.29 -6.08
CA LEU A 223 13.62 11.02 -5.86
C LEU A 223 13.90 12.07 -6.93
N GLU A 224 13.34 11.93 -8.11
CA GLU A 224 13.34 12.93 -9.18
C GLU A 224 12.28 14.03 -8.99
N GLY A 225 11.53 14.00 -7.91
CA GLY A 225 10.50 14.99 -7.58
C GLY A 225 9.15 14.70 -8.23
N ARG A 226 8.86 13.44 -8.57
CA ARG A 226 7.62 12.97 -9.19
C ARG A 226 7.32 13.68 -10.53
N PRO A 227 8.24 13.59 -11.52
CA PRO A 227 8.01 14.22 -12.82
C PRO A 227 6.79 13.61 -13.52
N GLU A 228 6.03 14.44 -14.23
CA GLU A 228 4.93 14.01 -15.10
C GLU A 228 5.43 13.93 -16.55
N VAL A 229 6.12 12.86 -16.89
CA VAL A 229 6.67 12.64 -18.25
C VAL A 229 5.76 11.68 -19.02
N LYS A 230 5.19 12.15 -20.13
CA LYS A 230 4.37 11.29 -20.97
C LYS A 230 5.20 10.17 -21.58
N LYS A 231 4.76 8.93 -21.44
CA LYS A 231 5.40 7.73 -21.97
C LYS A 231 4.51 7.07 -23.02
N ASP A 232 5.11 6.64 -24.12
CA ASP A 232 4.42 5.84 -25.16
C ASP A 232 4.44 4.36 -24.74
N LEU A 233 3.55 4.00 -23.82
CA LEU A 233 3.44 2.64 -23.30
C LEU A 233 2.91 1.68 -24.39
N PRO A 234 3.41 0.42 -24.43
CA PRO A 234 2.82 -0.61 -25.28
C PRO A 234 1.33 -0.79 -24.98
N VAL A 235 0.52 -0.97 -26.04
CA VAL A 235 -0.92 -1.15 -25.92
C VAL A 235 -1.30 -2.55 -26.37
N ILE A 236 -1.96 -3.30 -25.48
CA ILE A 236 -2.62 -4.57 -25.81
C ILE A 236 -4.12 -4.31 -25.82
N THR A 237 -4.75 -4.49 -26.95
CA THR A 237 -6.20 -4.28 -27.17
C THR A 237 -6.97 -5.61 -27.19
N ASN A 238 -6.29 -6.73 -27.47
CA ASN A 238 -6.90 -8.05 -27.45
C ASN A 238 -6.99 -8.56 -26.02
N VAL A 239 -8.20 -8.84 -25.55
CA VAL A 239 -8.44 -9.50 -24.26
C VAL A 239 -8.65 -10.99 -24.52
N PRO A 240 -7.69 -11.85 -24.17
CA PRO A 240 -7.81 -13.29 -24.38
C PRO A 240 -8.92 -13.93 -23.55
N ASP A 241 -9.40 -15.08 -24.00
CA ASP A 241 -10.31 -15.89 -23.20
C ASP A 241 -9.64 -16.36 -21.90
N GLN A 242 -10.37 -16.32 -20.79
CA GLN A 242 -9.86 -16.69 -19.47
C GLN A 242 -9.41 -18.17 -19.38
N SER A 243 -9.94 -19.03 -20.25
CA SER A 243 -9.52 -20.44 -20.34
C SER A 243 -8.16 -20.63 -21.00
N ASP A 244 -7.67 -19.62 -21.75
CA ASP A 244 -6.29 -19.59 -22.24
C ASP A 244 -5.39 -18.95 -21.16
N VAL A 245 -4.94 -19.78 -20.25
CA VAL A 245 -4.17 -19.34 -19.07
C VAL A 245 -2.93 -18.53 -19.44
N ASP A 246 -2.27 -18.86 -20.56
CA ASP A 246 -1.05 -18.18 -20.96
C ASP A 246 -1.32 -16.80 -21.50
N GLN A 247 -2.26 -16.70 -22.43
CA GLN A 247 -2.58 -15.42 -23.07
C GLN A 247 -3.31 -14.50 -22.08
N TYR A 248 -4.25 -15.05 -21.30
CA TYR A 248 -4.95 -14.26 -20.28
C TYR A 248 -4.02 -13.86 -19.12
N GLY A 249 -3.13 -14.74 -18.70
CA GLY A 249 -2.12 -14.42 -17.68
C GLY A 249 -1.15 -13.33 -18.13
N ALA A 250 -0.67 -13.38 -19.39
CA ALA A 250 0.15 -12.32 -19.96
C ALA A 250 -0.62 -10.98 -20.06
N TYR A 251 -1.91 -11.03 -20.39
CA TYR A 251 -2.78 -9.85 -20.40
C TYR A 251 -2.98 -9.25 -19.01
N LEU A 252 -3.19 -10.07 -17.99
CA LEU A 252 -3.31 -9.60 -16.60
C LEU A 252 -2.01 -8.95 -16.13
N TYR A 253 -0.87 -9.59 -16.41
CA TYR A 253 0.44 -9.03 -16.09
C TYR A 253 0.66 -7.67 -16.76
N TYR A 254 0.36 -7.57 -18.08
CA TYR A 254 0.36 -6.29 -18.79
C TYR A 254 -0.54 -5.24 -18.13
N SER A 255 -1.74 -5.64 -17.68
CA SER A 255 -2.72 -4.69 -17.11
C SER A 255 -2.22 -4.06 -15.81
N ILE A 256 -1.54 -4.84 -14.96
CA ILE A 256 -0.87 -4.32 -13.76
C ILE A 256 0.24 -3.36 -14.15
N LEU A 257 1.15 -3.76 -15.06
CA LEU A 257 2.25 -2.93 -15.54
C LEU A 257 1.78 -1.60 -16.09
N LYS A 258 0.76 -1.63 -16.95
CA LYS A 258 0.17 -0.43 -17.54
C LYS A 258 -0.33 0.54 -16.46
N ASN A 259 -0.99 0.03 -15.42
CA ASN A 259 -1.51 0.86 -14.33
C ASN A 259 -0.39 1.47 -13.48
N VAL A 260 0.66 0.70 -13.19
CA VAL A 260 1.86 1.19 -12.49
C VAL A 260 2.54 2.28 -13.32
N SER A 261 2.80 2.01 -14.60
CA SER A 261 3.51 2.92 -15.51
C SER A 261 2.74 4.20 -15.83
N ALA A 262 1.42 4.16 -15.76
CA ALA A 262 0.60 5.36 -15.95
C ALA A 262 0.76 6.36 -14.80
N ARG A 263 1.18 5.88 -13.61
CA ARG A 263 1.37 6.70 -12.40
C ARG A 263 2.82 7.05 -12.16
N LEU A 264 3.74 6.14 -12.49
CA LEU A 264 5.17 6.29 -12.26
C LEU A 264 5.84 6.65 -13.59
N THR A 265 6.33 7.87 -13.71
CA THR A 265 6.90 8.42 -14.95
C THR A 265 8.26 9.07 -14.70
N PRO A 266 9.33 8.30 -14.31
CA PRO A 266 10.69 8.83 -14.21
C PRO A 266 11.12 9.49 -15.51
N ASN A 267 12.19 10.30 -15.47
CA ASN A 267 12.67 11.03 -16.65
C ASN A 267 13.22 10.11 -17.74
N GLU A 268 13.76 8.95 -17.37
CA GLU A 268 14.37 7.99 -18.29
C GLU A 268 13.36 7.43 -19.29
N GLY A 269 13.82 7.15 -20.51
CA GLY A 269 13.03 6.51 -21.56
C GLY A 269 12.70 5.05 -21.24
N LEU A 270 11.60 4.53 -21.80
CA LEU A 270 11.19 3.14 -21.59
C LEU A 270 12.16 2.12 -22.20
N ASP A 271 12.93 2.51 -23.22
CA ASP A 271 13.94 1.72 -23.95
C ASP A 271 15.37 1.97 -23.47
N GLU A 272 15.56 2.79 -22.45
CA GLU A 272 16.86 3.00 -21.82
C GLU A 272 17.19 1.84 -20.88
N LYS A 273 18.48 1.42 -20.87
CA LYS A 273 18.96 0.34 -20.00
C LYS A 273 19.23 0.84 -18.58
N ILE A 274 18.16 1.10 -17.85
CA ILE A 274 18.20 1.70 -16.51
C ILE A 274 18.34 0.68 -15.37
N PHE A 275 17.88 -0.55 -15.57
CA PHE A 275 18.00 -1.60 -14.55
C PHE A 275 19.35 -2.31 -14.70
N ASP A 276 20.42 -1.74 -14.14
CA ASP A 276 21.79 -2.26 -14.15
C ASP A 276 22.30 -2.54 -12.73
N MET A 277 21.45 -3.16 -11.89
CA MET A 277 21.82 -3.46 -10.50
C MET A 277 22.83 -4.59 -10.39
N ARG A 278 22.76 -5.60 -11.27
CA ARG A 278 23.63 -6.79 -11.31
C ARG A 278 23.70 -7.51 -9.97
N VAL A 279 22.55 -7.90 -9.47
CA VAL A 279 22.37 -8.58 -8.19
C VAL A 279 21.63 -9.89 -8.41
N SER A 280 21.90 -10.88 -7.57
CA SER A 280 21.16 -12.14 -7.52
C SER A 280 20.93 -12.74 -8.92
N GLY A 281 22.02 -12.93 -9.69
CA GLY A 281 21.99 -13.56 -11.01
C GLY A 281 21.56 -12.66 -12.18
N PHE A 282 21.07 -11.45 -11.95
CA PHE A 282 20.77 -10.50 -13.02
C PHE A 282 22.04 -9.78 -13.48
N ASP A 283 22.82 -10.43 -14.38
CA ASP A 283 24.15 -9.95 -14.80
C ASP A 283 24.13 -8.92 -15.94
N ASP A 284 22.98 -8.69 -16.57
CA ASP A 284 22.79 -7.72 -17.64
C ASP A 284 22.07 -6.47 -17.16
N ALA A 285 22.09 -5.43 -18.00
CA ALA A 285 21.25 -4.25 -17.84
C ALA A 285 19.99 -4.38 -18.70
N TYR A 286 18.85 -4.06 -18.11
CA TYR A 286 17.52 -4.21 -18.72
C TYR A 286 16.83 -2.86 -18.88
N THR A 287 15.89 -2.82 -19.83
CA THR A 287 15.00 -1.69 -20.07
C THR A 287 13.66 -1.90 -19.37
N TYR A 288 12.86 -0.85 -19.24
CA TYR A 288 11.49 -1.00 -18.74
C TYR A 288 10.63 -1.86 -19.69
N LEU A 289 10.89 -1.78 -20.99
CA LEU A 289 10.16 -2.59 -21.99
C LEU A 289 10.48 -4.10 -21.92
N ASP A 290 11.60 -4.51 -21.31
CA ASP A 290 11.90 -5.92 -21.09
C ASP A 290 10.92 -6.63 -20.14
N PHE A 291 10.12 -5.86 -19.39
CA PHE A 291 9.02 -6.37 -18.56
C PHE A 291 7.68 -6.47 -19.31
N TYR A 292 7.54 -5.83 -20.47
CA TYR A 292 6.25 -5.71 -21.14
C TYR A 292 5.95 -6.85 -22.10
N PRO A 293 4.81 -7.54 -21.94
CA PRO A 293 4.19 -8.31 -23.01
C PRO A 293 3.82 -7.41 -24.19
N ALA A 294 3.88 -7.93 -25.41
CA ALA A 294 3.56 -7.18 -26.61
C ALA A 294 2.52 -7.89 -27.47
N GLN A 295 1.53 -7.13 -28.01
CA GLN A 295 0.56 -7.69 -28.94
C GLN A 295 1.19 -7.91 -30.32
N GLN A 296 1.04 -9.13 -30.84
CA GLN A 296 1.49 -9.51 -32.17
C GLN A 296 0.45 -9.17 -33.24
N ALA A 297 0.87 -9.19 -34.52
CA ALA A 297 -0.02 -8.88 -35.64
C ALA A 297 -1.21 -9.85 -35.79
N ASP A 298 -1.10 -11.09 -35.27
CA ASP A 298 -2.17 -12.07 -35.25
C ASP A 298 -3.08 -11.96 -34.02
N GLY A 299 -2.84 -10.96 -33.16
CA GLY A 299 -3.59 -10.72 -31.95
C GLY A 299 -3.11 -11.49 -30.72
N THR A 300 -2.13 -12.37 -30.86
CA THR A 300 -1.53 -13.06 -29.71
C THR A 300 -0.65 -12.11 -28.90
N ILE A 301 -0.40 -12.46 -27.63
CA ILE A 301 0.44 -11.69 -26.72
C ILE A 301 1.75 -12.44 -26.54
N SER A 302 2.88 -11.82 -26.91
CA SER A 302 4.20 -12.38 -26.64
C SER A 302 4.62 -12.16 -25.18
N ALA A 303 5.35 -13.12 -24.63
CA ALA A 303 5.94 -12.98 -23.32
C ALA A 303 7.03 -11.89 -23.32
N PRO A 304 7.25 -11.19 -22.20
CA PRO A 304 8.37 -10.27 -22.02
C PRO A 304 9.71 -11.01 -21.92
N VAL A 305 10.81 -10.28 -21.81
CA VAL A 305 12.15 -10.83 -21.55
C VAL A 305 12.25 -11.25 -20.08
N LEU A 306 11.97 -10.31 -19.17
CA LEU A 306 11.95 -10.53 -17.73
C LEU A 306 10.58 -11.03 -17.28
N PHE A 307 10.57 -11.97 -16.36
CA PHE A 307 9.36 -12.61 -15.83
C PHE A 307 8.50 -13.30 -16.89
N LYS A 308 9.19 -13.88 -17.88
CA LYS A 308 8.56 -14.68 -18.93
C LYS A 308 7.75 -15.82 -18.32
N ASN A 309 6.46 -15.87 -18.68
CA ASN A 309 5.54 -16.92 -18.21
C ASN A 309 5.36 -16.97 -16.68
N ILE A 310 5.44 -15.84 -15.99
CA ILE A 310 5.22 -15.72 -14.54
C ILE A 310 3.94 -16.43 -14.08
N GLN A 311 2.88 -16.45 -14.92
CA GLN A 311 1.63 -17.14 -14.64
C GLN A 311 1.79 -18.67 -14.56
N ARG A 312 2.78 -19.26 -15.24
CA ARG A 312 3.04 -20.71 -15.20
C ARG A 312 3.94 -21.10 -14.05
N THR A 313 4.89 -20.24 -13.69
CA THR A 313 5.85 -20.52 -12.62
C THR A 313 5.25 -20.30 -11.23
N TRP A 314 4.12 -19.60 -11.11
CA TRP A 314 3.49 -19.29 -9.83
C TRP A 314 3.22 -20.51 -8.94
N ALA A 315 2.72 -21.60 -9.50
CA ALA A 315 2.45 -22.81 -8.73
C ALA A 315 3.75 -23.47 -8.18
N GLU A 316 4.83 -23.44 -8.95
CA GLU A 316 6.14 -23.95 -8.54
C GLU A 316 6.76 -23.03 -7.48
N ARG A 317 6.68 -21.70 -7.66
CA ARG A 317 7.13 -20.71 -6.67
C ARG A 317 6.42 -20.92 -5.32
N GLN A 318 5.10 -21.09 -5.32
CA GLN A 318 4.35 -21.35 -4.10
C GLN A 318 4.84 -22.60 -3.38
N THR A 319 5.20 -23.67 -4.13
CA THR A 319 5.74 -24.91 -3.56
C THR A 319 7.11 -24.67 -2.92
N ILE A 320 8.02 -23.96 -3.61
CA ILE A 320 9.35 -23.61 -3.12
C ILE A 320 9.25 -22.71 -1.89
N ASN A 321 8.32 -21.77 -1.93
CA ASN A 321 8.06 -20.81 -0.87
C ASN A 321 7.23 -21.36 0.30
N ASN A 322 7.04 -22.69 0.39
CA ASN A 322 6.32 -23.35 1.49
C ASN A 322 4.87 -22.86 1.70
N VAL A 323 4.17 -22.45 0.63
CA VAL A 323 2.74 -22.10 0.71
C VAL A 323 1.92 -23.36 0.93
N LYS A 324 1.22 -23.45 2.07
CA LYS A 324 0.46 -24.66 2.48
C LYS A 324 -0.82 -24.85 1.65
N VAL A 325 -1.50 -23.74 1.34
CA VAL A 325 -2.74 -23.71 0.55
C VAL A 325 -2.50 -22.83 -0.67
N PRO A 326 -2.01 -23.37 -1.79
CA PRO A 326 -1.71 -22.61 -2.99
C PRO A 326 -2.98 -22.12 -3.68
N ASN A 327 -2.88 -20.97 -4.36
CA ASN A 327 -3.92 -20.40 -5.20
C ASN A 327 -3.48 -20.29 -6.67
N SER A 328 -4.42 -19.98 -7.55
CA SER A 328 -4.12 -19.70 -8.94
C SER A 328 -3.42 -18.36 -9.13
N PHE A 329 -2.69 -18.20 -10.23
CA PHE A 329 -2.09 -16.91 -10.60
C PHE A 329 -3.14 -15.79 -10.72
N ILE A 330 -4.32 -16.10 -11.28
CA ILE A 330 -5.42 -15.14 -11.44
C ILE A 330 -5.92 -14.65 -10.06
N GLU A 331 -6.11 -15.57 -9.12
CA GLU A 331 -6.50 -15.23 -7.75
C GLU A 331 -5.43 -14.40 -7.03
N ALA A 332 -4.15 -14.74 -7.21
CA ALA A 332 -3.04 -14.01 -6.62
C ALA A 332 -2.97 -12.58 -7.18
N VAL A 333 -3.06 -12.40 -8.51
CA VAL A 333 -3.06 -11.07 -9.15
C VAL A 333 -4.28 -10.25 -8.73
N ALA A 334 -5.47 -10.84 -8.69
CA ALA A 334 -6.66 -10.16 -8.18
C ALA A 334 -6.51 -9.77 -6.71
N GLY A 335 -5.86 -10.63 -5.94
CA GLY A 335 -5.58 -10.41 -4.52
C GLY A 335 -4.66 -9.22 -4.24
N THR A 336 -3.69 -8.94 -5.08
CA THR A 336 -2.80 -7.76 -4.89
C THR A 336 -3.54 -6.42 -4.93
N LEU A 337 -4.76 -6.41 -5.44
CA LEU A 337 -5.63 -5.23 -5.52
C LEU A 337 -6.72 -5.21 -4.43
N ASP A 338 -6.82 -6.27 -3.61
CA ASP A 338 -7.82 -6.41 -2.57
C ASP A 338 -7.17 -6.59 -1.19
N TRP A 339 -7.32 -5.60 -0.32
CA TRP A 339 -6.79 -5.63 1.04
C TRP A 339 -7.27 -6.84 1.89
N LYS A 340 -8.41 -7.45 1.55
CA LYS A 340 -8.93 -8.66 2.18
C LYS A 340 -8.13 -9.91 1.85
N TYR A 341 -7.34 -9.87 0.80
CA TYR A 341 -6.59 -11.02 0.31
C TYR A 341 -5.70 -11.62 1.40
N TYR A 342 -5.00 -10.78 2.14
CA TYR A 342 -4.09 -11.25 3.19
C TYR A 342 -4.83 -11.85 4.39
N SER A 343 -6.01 -11.36 4.72
CA SER A 343 -6.85 -11.99 5.74
C SER A 343 -7.39 -13.35 5.29
N TRP A 344 -7.71 -13.51 4.00
CA TRP A 344 -8.07 -14.80 3.43
C TRP A 344 -6.89 -15.78 3.43
N GLN A 345 -5.68 -15.29 3.12
CA GLN A 345 -4.47 -16.10 3.23
C GLN A 345 -4.22 -16.53 4.68
N ALA A 346 -4.29 -15.62 5.65
CA ALA A 346 -4.15 -15.94 7.06
C ALA A 346 -5.14 -17.02 7.51
N LYS A 347 -6.41 -16.90 7.05
CA LYS A 347 -7.45 -17.89 7.33
C LYS A 347 -7.13 -19.24 6.69
N ALA A 348 -6.82 -19.26 5.40
CA ALA A 348 -6.60 -20.50 4.65
C ALA A 348 -5.33 -21.22 5.10
N GLN A 349 -4.24 -20.49 5.30
CA GLN A 349 -2.94 -21.06 5.63
C GLN A 349 -2.87 -21.55 7.09
N TYR A 350 -3.60 -20.89 8.03
CA TYR A 350 -3.44 -21.07 9.46
C TYR A 350 -4.76 -21.25 10.22
N LEU A 351 -5.63 -20.20 10.26
CA LEU A 351 -6.76 -20.17 11.19
C LEU A 351 -7.82 -21.25 10.91
N ALA A 352 -8.07 -21.57 9.65
CA ALA A 352 -8.99 -22.63 9.24
C ALA A 352 -8.28 -23.92 8.79
N ASN A 353 -6.96 -23.93 8.75
CA ASN A 353 -6.19 -25.11 8.35
C ASN A 353 -6.23 -26.16 9.48
N PRO A 354 -6.75 -27.38 9.23
CA PRO A 354 -6.87 -28.40 10.28
C PRO A 354 -5.53 -28.96 10.76
N ASP A 355 -4.45 -28.75 10.01
CA ASP A 355 -3.11 -29.19 10.37
C ASP A 355 -2.36 -28.16 11.24
N GLU A 356 -2.98 -26.99 11.49
CA GLU A 356 -2.44 -25.90 12.29
C GLU A 356 -3.24 -25.68 13.57
N ASN A 357 -2.55 -25.35 14.67
CA ASN A 357 -3.18 -25.00 15.93
C ASN A 357 -2.95 -23.50 16.24
N VAL A 358 -3.43 -22.65 15.35
CA VAL A 358 -3.20 -21.19 15.39
C VAL A 358 -4.50 -20.47 15.72
N ASP A 359 -4.43 -19.58 16.70
CA ASP A 359 -5.51 -18.68 17.12
C ASP A 359 -5.28 -17.25 16.61
N VAL A 360 -4.02 -16.82 16.47
CA VAL A 360 -3.68 -15.46 16.03
C VAL A 360 -2.64 -15.49 14.92
N VAL A 361 -2.94 -14.80 13.83
CA VAL A 361 -2.02 -14.54 12.72
C VAL A 361 -1.70 -13.06 12.66
N VAL A 362 -0.41 -12.71 12.60
CA VAL A 362 0.05 -11.33 12.38
C VAL A 362 0.85 -11.26 11.09
N PHE A 363 0.46 -10.36 10.20
CA PHE A 363 1.20 -9.98 9.00
C PHE A 363 1.56 -8.49 9.03
N GLY A 364 2.60 -8.10 8.30
CA GLY A 364 2.95 -6.74 7.87
C GLY A 364 2.66 -6.54 6.38
N HIS A 365 3.66 -6.05 5.62
CA HIS A 365 3.72 -6.00 4.16
C HIS A 365 2.78 -5.00 3.48
N THR A 366 1.53 -4.91 3.90
CA THR A 366 0.55 -4.07 3.20
C THR A 366 0.61 -2.60 3.60
N HIS A 367 1.32 -2.28 4.68
CA HIS A 367 1.35 -0.95 5.32
C HIS A 367 -0.05 -0.46 5.79
N VAL A 368 -1.04 -1.32 5.77
CA VAL A 368 -2.42 -1.00 6.16
C VAL A 368 -2.78 -1.75 7.44
N PRO A 369 -2.90 -1.06 8.57
CA PRO A 369 -3.26 -1.70 9.82
C PRO A 369 -4.66 -2.32 9.73
N ALA A 370 -4.79 -3.57 10.17
CA ALA A 370 -6.05 -4.29 10.16
C ALA A 370 -6.22 -5.14 11.42
N TYR A 371 -7.44 -5.21 11.91
CA TYR A 371 -7.84 -6.07 13.02
C TYR A 371 -9.10 -6.81 12.64
N GLN A 372 -9.05 -8.14 12.59
CA GLN A 372 -10.19 -8.98 12.23
C GLN A 372 -10.43 -10.06 13.28
N ASP A 373 -11.57 -10.02 13.94
CA ASP A 373 -12.08 -11.12 14.75
C ASP A 373 -12.80 -12.13 13.83
N MET A 374 -12.18 -13.29 13.66
CA MET A 374 -12.70 -14.38 12.80
C MET A 374 -13.71 -15.30 13.55
N GLY A 375 -14.05 -14.93 14.79
CA GLY A 375 -14.85 -15.77 15.67
C GLY A 375 -14.06 -16.87 16.37
N GLU A 376 -14.70 -17.53 17.36
CA GLU A 376 -14.12 -18.65 18.10
C GLU A 376 -12.76 -18.37 18.77
N GLY A 377 -12.42 -17.09 19.00
CA GLY A 377 -11.13 -16.68 19.57
C GLY A 377 -9.98 -16.68 18.57
N LYS A 378 -10.28 -16.61 17.28
CA LYS A 378 -9.32 -16.54 16.18
C LYS A 378 -9.24 -15.14 15.61
N TYR A 379 -8.03 -14.66 15.32
CA TYR A 379 -7.77 -13.29 14.90
C TYR A 379 -6.76 -13.20 13.77
N TYR A 380 -7.02 -12.29 12.85
CA TYR A 380 -6.03 -11.78 11.89
C TYR A 380 -5.69 -10.33 12.22
N ILE A 381 -4.40 -10.01 12.25
CA ILE A 381 -3.86 -8.67 12.50
C ILE A 381 -2.90 -8.33 11.36
N ASN A 382 -2.99 -7.13 10.84
CA ASN A 382 -1.88 -6.49 10.15
C ASN A 382 -1.39 -5.36 11.05
N ASP A 383 -0.12 -5.36 11.40
CA ASP A 383 0.43 -4.41 12.36
C ASP A 383 0.77 -3.04 11.74
N GLY A 384 0.58 -2.91 10.41
CA GLY A 384 0.70 -1.65 9.68
C GLY A 384 2.14 -1.30 9.34
N THR A 385 2.63 -0.09 9.67
CA THR A 385 3.95 0.39 9.26
C THR A 385 4.49 1.47 10.19
N TRP A 386 5.81 1.75 10.07
CA TRP A 386 6.51 2.88 10.72
C TRP A 386 6.96 3.96 9.73
N ILE A 387 6.75 3.80 8.42
CA ILE A 387 7.17 4.79 7.42
C ILE A 387 6.57 6.17 7.66
N ASP A 388 7.23 7.21 7.18
CA ASP A 388 6.84 8.63 7.38
C ASP A 388 5.60 9.01 6.57
N HIS A 389 5.36 8.30 5.49
CA HIS A 389 4.28 8.57 4.56
C HIS A 389 3.62 7.25 4.15
N ASN A 390 2.34 7.23 4.25
CA ASN A 390 1.52 6.20 3.65
C ASN A 390 0.53 6.94 2.76
N THR A 391 0.72 6.88 1.45
CA THR A 391 -0.04 7.71 0.50
C THR A 391 -1.53 7.40 0.51
N ASP A 392 -1.88 6.15 0.77
CA ASP A 392 -3.27 5.69 0.79
C ASP A 392 -3.91 5.89 2.18
N TYR A 393 -3.09 5.80 3.24
CA TYR A 393 -3.53 5.91 4.63
C TYR A 393 -2.57 6.79 5.45
N PRO A 394 -2.54 8.12 5.21
CA PRO A 394 -1.51 9.01 5.77
C PRO A 394 -1.47 9.06 7.31
N ASP A 395 -2.58 8.71 7.96
CA ASP A 395 -2.65 8.63 9.42
C ASP A 395 -2.32 7.24 9.99
N ALA A 396 -2.14 6.23 9.15
CA ALA A 396 -1.88 4.84 9.55
C ALA A 396 -0.38 4.55 9.59
N THR A 397 0.35 5.24 10.43
CA THR A 397 1.78 5.02 10.68
C THR A 397 2.07 4.92 12.18
N ARG A 398 3.20 4.35 12.56
CA ARG A 398 3.61 4.08 13.94
C ARG A 398 2.66 3.13 14.66
N THR A 399 2.18 2.14 13.92
CA THR A 399 1.26 1.11 14.44
C THR A 399 2.02 -0.14 14.84
N PHE A 400 1.46 -0.88 15.78
CA PHE A 400 2.06 -2.11 16.30
C PHE A 400 1.01 -2.98 16.98
N ALA A 401 1.20 -4.30 16.91
CA ALA A 401 0.33 -5.24 17.60
C ALA A 401 0.87 -5.59 19.00
N VAL A 402 -0.03 -5.83 19.93
CA VAL A 402 0.27 -6.38 21.26
C VAL A 402 -0.61 -7.60 21.50
N ILE A 403 -0.01 -8.76 21.70
CA ILE A 403 -0.73 -10.00 21.95
C ILE A 403 -0.48 -10.42 23.39
N THR A 404 -1.55 -10.49 24.18
CA THR A 404 -1.50 -10.96 25.56
C THR A 404 -1.79 -12.44 25.60
N THR A 405 -0.83 -13.25 26.07
CA THR A 405 -0.98 -14.70 26.24
C THR A 405 -1.56 -15.05 27.62
N GLY A 406 -2.17 -16.22 27.73
CA GLY A 406 -2.78 -16.74 28.95
C GLY A 406 -3.87 -17.77 28.64
N ASP A 407 -4.88 -17.87 29.51
CA ASP A 407 -6.01 -18.77 29.29
C ASP A 407 -6.75 -18.50 27.96
N LYS A 408 -6.74 -17.24 27.56
CA LYS A 408 -7.16 -16.78 26.22
C LYS A 408 -6.08 -15.88 25.66
N THR A 409 -5.76 -16.07 24.41
CA THR A 409 -4.85 -15.22 23.64
C THR A 409 -5.65 -14.06 23.08
N MET A 410 -5.27 -12.81 23.45
CA MET A 410 -5.99 -11.60 23.12
C MET A 410 -5.06 -10.61 22.41
N PRO A 411 -5.24 -10.38 21.11
CA PRO A 411 -4.52 -9.34 20.39
C PRO A 411 -5.19 -7.97 20.57
N ALA A 412 -4.39 -6.92 20.42
CA ALA A 412 -4.81 -5.54 20.28
C ALA A 412 -3.89 -4.81 19.31
N LEU A 413 -4.35 -3.78 18.66
CA LEU A 413 -3.58 -2.97 17.74
C LEU A 413 -3.52 -1.52 18.26
N TYR A 414 -2.32 -0.97 18.32
CA TYR A 414 -2.05 0.35 18.87
C TYR A 414 -1.35 1.24 17.86
N LYS A 415 -1.53 2.55 18.03
CA LYS A 415 -0.72 3.60 17.39
C LYS A 415 0.08 4.33 18.45
N PHE A 416 1.39 4.49 18.19
CA PHE A 416 2.28 5.31 19.01
C PHE A 416 2.16 6.77 18.57
N MET A 417 1.69 7.62 19.47
CA MET A 417 1.42 9.04 19.21
C MET A 417 2.69 9.88 19.35
N GLU A 418 2.68 11.08 18.77
CA GLU A 418 3.84 12.00 18.82
C GLU A 418 4.21 12.46 20.24
N ASP A 419 3.24 12.48 21.14
CA ASP A 419 3.47 12.81 22.55
C ASP A 419 3.90 11.59 23.40
N GLY A 420 4.11 10.44 22.76
CA GLY A 420 4.49 9.18 23.40
C GLY A 420 3.33 8.45 24.08
N SER A 421 2.09 8.90 23.94
CA SER A 421 0.91 8.16 24.38
C SER A 421 0.53 7.06 23.39
N LEU A 422 -0.33 6.14 23.83
CA LEU A 422 -0.85 5.06 22.99
C LEU A 422 -2.33 5.28 22.70
N SER A 423 -2.70 5.08 21.45
CA SER A 423 -4.09 5.00 21.02
C SER A 423 -4.42 3.56 20.65
N ASP A 424 -5.40 2.96 21.28
CA ASP A 424 -5.95 1.65 20.85
C ASP A 424 -6.80 1.88 19.61
N ILE A 425 -6.33 1.33 18.49
CA ILE A 425 -6.99 1.44 17.18
C ILE A 425 -7.68 0.15 16.75
N SER A 426 -7.70 -0.90 17.59
CA SER A 426 -8.28 -2.21 17.25
C SER A 426 -9.73 -2.08 16.75
N LYS A 427 -10.54 -1.22 17.39
CA LYS A 427 -11.93 -1.00 16.97
C LYS A 427 -12.07 -0.14 15.71
N SER A 428 -11.22 0.87 15.55
CA SER A 428 -11.31 1.81 14.41
C SER A 428 -10.88 1.19 13.08
N VAL A 429 -9.99 0.19 13.13
CA VAL A 429 -9.53 -0.59 11.96
C VAL A 429 -10.14 -1.99 11.92
N SER A 430 -11.07 -2.29 12.84
CA SER A 430 -11.68 -3.61 12.97
C SER A 430 -12.65 -3.85 11.81
N THR A 431 -12.52 -5.02 11.21
CA THR A 431 -13.37 -5.46 10.12
C THR A 431 -13.95 -6.84 10.44
N THR A 432 -15.16 -7.12 9.97
CA THR A 432 -15.74 -8.46 10.01
C THR A 432 -15.07 -9.35 8.95
N GLU A 433 -15.30 -10.67 9.02
CA GLU A 433 -14.83 -11.63 8.01
C GLU A 433 -15.22 -11.20 6.57
N ASP A 434 -16.34 -10.48 6.42
CA ASP A 434 -16.80 -9.92 5.14
C ASP A 434 -16.12 -8.57 4.81
N GLY A 435 -15.18 -8.09 5.64
CA GLY A 435 -14.52 -6.81 5.46
C GLY A 435 -15.35 -5.60 5.84
N LYS A 436 -16.36 -5.78 6.68
CA LYS A 436 -17.16 -4.69 7.24
C LYS A 436 -16.59 -4.25 8.59
N PRO A 437 -16.59 -2.95 8.93
CA PRO A 437 -16.23 -2.49 10.27
C PRO A 437 -17.09 -3.20 11.33
N THR A 438 -16.47 -3.66 12.42
CA THR A 438 -17.24 -4.20 13.56
C THR A 438 -17.94 -3.05 14.25
N ALA A 439 -19.27 -3.12 14.32
CA ALA A 439 -20.04 -2.16 15.10
C ALA A 439 -19.70 -2.32 16.60
N ASP A 440 -19.44 -1.21 17.28
CA ASP A 440 -19.40 -1.17 18.74
C ASP A 440 -20.77 -1.66 19.27
N GLU A 441 -20.80 -2.67 20.15
CA GLU A 441 -22.06 -3.26 20.69
C GLU A 441 -22.86 -2.30 21.59
N THR A 442 -22.53 -1.03 21.60
CA THR A 442 -23.35 0.03 22.23
C THR A 442 -24.18 0.74 21.17
N ALA A 443 -25.26 0.08 20.73
CA ALA A 443 -26.45 0.66 20.15
C ALA A 443 -26.27 1.83 19.15
N ALA A 444 -25.73 1.51 17.96
CA ALA A 444 -26.18 2.15 16.73
C ALA A 444 -26.84 1.07 15.87
N GLU A 445 -28.04 1.28 15.40
CA GLU A 445 -28.65 0.42 14.38
C GLU A 445 -27.73 0.35 13.18
N ALA A 446 -27.49 -0.86 12.63
CA ALA A 446 -26.62 -1.07 11.46
C ALA A 446 -27.03 -0.10 10.33
N SER A 447 -26.06 0.65 9.79
CA SER A 447 -26.35 1.55 8.69
C SER A 447 -26.78 0.77 7.45
N PRO A 448 -27.79 1.21 6.69
CA PRO A 448 -28.18 0.59 5.42
C PRO A 448 -27.04 0.42 4.43
N SER A 449 -26.00 1.26 4.47
CA SER A 449 -24.83 1.17 3.61
C SER A 449 -23.97 -0.07 3.86
N ASP A 450 -24.01 -0.67 5.05
CA ASP A 450 -23.17 -1.80 5.44
C ASP A 450 -23.60 -3.13 4.79
N SER A 451 -24.82 -3.17 4.23
CA SER A 451 -25.42 -4.37 3.65
C SER A 451 -25.49 -4.37 2.12
N VAL A 452 -25.15 -3.26 1.46
CA VAL A 452 -25.37 -3.13 0.02
C VAL A 452 -24.16 -3.58 -0.82
N THR A 453 -24.47 -4.17 -1.98
CA THR A 453 -23.52 -4.50 -3.04
C THR A 453 -23.96 -3.86 -4.34
N PHE A 454 -23.00 -3.62 -5.25
CA PHE A 454 -23.22 -2.93 -6.50
C PHE A 454 -22.95 -3.86 -7.68
N ALA A 455 -23.78 -3.76 -8.71
CA ALA A 455 -23.60 -4.48 -9.95
C ALA A 455 -23.82 -3.55 -11.14
N GLU A 456 -22.81 -3.42 -12.01
CA GLU A 456 -22.96 -2.69 -13.27
C GLU A 456 -23.86 -3.47 -14.22
N LYS A 457 -24.74 -2.76 -14.93
CA LYS A 457 -25.67 -3.28 -15.92
C LYS A 457 -25.49 -2.55 -17.23
N THR A 458 -25.38 -3.29 -18.31
CA THR A 458 -25.41 -2.77 -19.66
C THR A 458 -26.84 -2.84 -20.20
N VAL A 459 -27.31 -1.78 -20.83
CA VAL A 459 -28.59 -1.75 -21.53
C VAL A 459 -28.33 -2.03 -23.00
N GLU A 460 -28.74 -3.19 -23.48
CA GLU A 460 -28.68 -3.53 -24.90
C GLU A 460 -29.83 -2.83 -25.64
N ASN A 461 -29.54 -2.24 -26.80
CA ASN A 461 -30.51 -1.59 -27.70
C ASN A 461 -31.26 -0.38 -27.10
N TYR A 462 -30.54 0.46 -26.37
CA TYR A 462 -31.09 1.70 -25.83
C TYR A 462 -31.12 2.81 -26.92
N GLY A 463 -32.11 2.75 -27.81
CA GLY A 463 -32.27 3.66 -28.95
C GLY A 463 -31.30 3.36 -30.12
N ASP A 464 -31.61 3.85 -31.30
CA ASP A 464 -30.78 3.62 -32.50
C ASP A 464 -29.42 4.33 -32.45
N ASP A 465 -29.20 5.21 -31.47
CA ASP A 465 -28.08 6.16 -31.41
C ASP A 465 -27.16 5.99 -30.16
N VAL A 466 -27.33 4.93 -29.34
CA VAL A 466 -26.49 4.71 -28.14
C VAL A 466 -25.48 3.61 -28.37
N THR A 467 -24.20 3.97 -28.31
CA THR A 467 -23.08 3.02 -28.49
C THR A 467 -22.92 2.12 -27.27
N GLN A 468 -23.04 2.69 -26.04
CA GLN A 468 -23.08 1.96 -24.78
C GLN A 468 -23.84 2.77 -23.73
N ALA A 469 -24.83 2.15 -23.08
CA ALA A 469 -25.52 2.71 -21.92
C ALA A 469 -25.37 1.76 -20.73
N ARG A 470 -24.82 2.26 -19.64
CA ARG A 470 -24.60 1.50 -18.41
C ARG A 470 -25.20 2.21 -17.20
N TYR A 471 -25.65 1.44 -16.23
CA TYR A 471 -26.10 1.93 -14.94
C TYR A 471 -25.73 0.95 -13.84
N VAL A 472 -25.92 1.34 -12.59
CA VAL A 472 -25.59 0.51 -11.41
C VAL A 472 -26.88 0.03 -10.77
N GLU A 473 -26.93 -1.25 -10.38
CA GLU A 473 -27.95 -1.80 -9.47
C GLU A 473 -27.35 -2.02 -8.08
N VAL A 474 -28.10 -1.58 -7.08
CA VAL A 474 -27.82 -1.81 -5.66
C VAL A 474 -28.60 -3.04 -5.20
N LYS A 475 -27.97 -3.92 -4.40
CA LYS A 475 -28.57 -5.11 -3.79
C LYS A 475 -28.18 -5.17 -2.31
N GLY A 476 -28.98 -5.85 -1.52
CA GLY A 476 -28.70 -6.12 -0.11
C GLY A 476 -29.44 -5.22 0.87
N LEU A 477 -30.29 -4.30 0.41
CA LEU A 477 -31.18 -3.60 1.32
C LEU A 477 -32.25 -4.57 1.90
N ALA A 478 -32.54 -4.43 3.19
CA ALA A 478 -33.50 -5.29 3.89
C ALA A 478 -34.94 -5.10 3.38
N ASP A 479 -35.28 -3.90 2.87
CA ASP A 479 -36.58 -3.59 2.26
C ASP A 479 -36.48 -3.63 0.73
N GLU A 480 -37.05 -4.66 0.15
CA GLU A 480 -37.07 -4.85 -1.31
C GLU A 480 -37.82 -3.73 -2.06
N THR A 481 -38.78 -3.04 -1.43
CA THR A 481 -39.52 -1.93 -2.04
C THR A 481 -38.61 -0.69 -2.14
N ILE A 482 -37.86 -0.41 -1.08
CA ILE A 482 -36.87 0.66 -1.07
C ILE A 482 -35.76 0.36 -2.08
N GLN A 483 -35.28 -0.88 -2.12
CA GLN A 483 -34.24 -1.29 -3.09
C GLN A 483 -34.74 -1.14 -4.54
N ALA A 484 -35.94 -1.52 -4.85
CA ALA A 484 -36.51 -1.36 -6.19
C ALA A 484 -36.63 0.11 -6.59
N LYS A 485 -37.13 0.95 -5.67
CA LYS A 485 -37.27 2.39 -5.87
C LYS A 485 -35.92 3.06 -6.09
N LEU A 486 -34.91 2.69 -5.27
CA LEU A 486 -33.53 3.15 -5.39
C LEU A 486 -32.94 2.82 -6.76
N ASN A 487 -33.08 1.57 -7.21
CA ASN A 487 -32.56 1.10 -8.48
C ASN A 487 -33.24 1.77 -9.69
N GLU A 488 -34.55 2.05 -9.59
CA GLU A 488 -35.26 2.84 -10.59
C GLU A 488 -34.70 4.27 -10.67
N GLY A 489 -34.51 4.93 -9.52
CA GLY A 489 -33.95 6.29 -9.43
C GLY A 489 -32.52 6.38 -9.97
N ILE A 490 -31.67 5.40 -9.65
CA ILE A 490 -30.29 5.31 -10.15
C ILE A 490 -30.29 5.11 -11.65
N LYS A 491 -31.11 4.18 -12.15
CA LYS A 491 -31.25 3.92 -13.58
C LYS A 491 -31.68 5.16 -14.36
N ASP A 492 -32.72 5.85 -13.88
CA ASP A 492 -33.22 7.10 -14.49
C ASP A 492 -32.16 8.19 -14.48
N PHE A 493 -31.37 8.30 -13.39
CA PHE A 493 -30.28 9.25 -13.31
C PHE A 493 -29.17 8.93 -14.31
N CYS A 494 -28.72 7.70 -14.39
CA CYS A 494 -27.66 7.27 -15.32
C CYS A 494 -28.09 7.45 -16.78
N LEU A 495 -29.31 7.08 -17.12
CA LEU A 495 -29.81 7.04 -18.51
C LEU A 495 -30.48 8.34 -18.96
N TRP A 496 -30.55 9.37 -18.10
CA TRP A 496 -31.21 10.65 -18.41
C TRP A 496 -30.77 11.32 -19.73
N PRO A 497 -29.48 11.34 -20.14
CA PRO A 497 -29.10 11.99 -21.37
C PRO A 497 -29.80 11.43 -22.61
N THR A 498 -30.14 10.13 -22.60
CA THR A 498 -30.72 9.43 -23.72
C THR A 498 -32.22 9.66 -23.90
N SER A 499 -32.91 10.02 -22.81
CA SER A 499 -34.36 10.29 -22.83
C SER A 499 -34.73 11.61 -23.49
N ASN A 500 -33.75 12.53 -23.69
CA ASN A 500 -33.94 13.86 -24.23
C ASN A 500 -33.07 14.11 -25.48
N SER A 501 -32.57 13.07 -26.14
CA SER A 501 -31.65 13.20 -27.28
C SER A 501 -32.36 13.63 -28.56
N GLU A 502 -31.72 14.52 -29.35
CA GLU A 502 -32.02 14.73 -30.75
C GLU A 502 -31.53 13.51 -31.56
N SER A 503 -32.18 13.19 -32.70
CA SER A 503 -32.03 11.94 -33.45
C SER A 503 -30.63 11.63 -34.01
N ASP A 504 -29.66 12.56 -33.88
CA ASP A 504 -28.33 12.46 -34.49
C ASP A 504 -27.19 12.44 -33.45
N THR A 505 -27.49 12.18 -32.15
CA THR A 505 -26.50 12.17 -31.06
C THR A 505 -26.32 10.77 -30.49
N THR A 506 -25.08 10.27 -30.51
CA THR A 506 -24.69 9.02 -29.85
C THR A 506 -24.15 9.29 -28.45
N TYR A 507 -24.39 8.37 -27.52
CA TYR A 507 -23.98 8.48 -26.12
C TYR A 507 -23.16 7.28 -25.69
N ASP A 508 -22.08 7.55 -24.93
CA ASP A 508 -21.37 6.56 -24.10
C ASP A 508 -21.52 7.00 -22.64
N ILE A 509 -22.15 6.14 -21.82
CA ILE A 509 -22.46 6.43 -20.41
C ILE A 509 -21.74 5.41 -19.54
N THR A 510 -20.80 5.89 -18.73
CA THR A 510 -20.05 5.08 -17.78
C THR A 510 -20.39 5.52 -16.34
N PRO A 511 -21.08 4.68 -15.54
CA PRO A 511 -21.33 4.97 -14.14
C PRO A 511 -20.11 4.66 -13.29
N VAL A 512 -19.89 5.47 -12.25
CA VAL A 512 -18.98 5.21 -11.13
C VAL A 512 -19.80 5.40 -9.87
N PHE A 513 -19.61 4.52 -8.90
CA PHE A 513 -20.34 4.59 -7.63
C PHE A 513 -19.34 4.63 -6.47
N GLU A 514 -19.70 5.38 -5.44
CA GLU A 514 -18.99 5.44 -4.16
C GLU A 514 -20.01 5.32 -3.04
N VAL A 515 -19.76 4.42 -2.09
CA VAL A 515 -20.54 4.35 -0.87
C VAL A 515 -20.10 5.52 0.02
N VAL A 516 -21.01 6.42 0.30
CA VAL A 516 -20.81 7.48 1.29
C VAL A 516 -21.25 6.93 2.64
N ALA A 517 -20.44 7.15 3.66
CA ALA A 517 -20.71 6.65 5.01
C ALA A 517 -22.13 6.99 5.50
N GLY A 518 -22.77 6.06 6.18
CA GLY A 518 -24.12 6.20 6.71
C GLY A 518 -25.20 5.73 5.74
N ASP A 519 -26.22 6.55 5.53
CA ASP A 519 -27.43 6.20 4.79
C ASP A 519 -27.41 6.58 3.31
N PHE A 520 -26.23 6.88 2.74
CA PHE A 520 -26.13 7.47 1.41
C PHE A 520 -25.22 6.68 0.46
N VAL A 521 -25.55 6.72 -0.82
CA VAL A 521 -24.68 6.30 -1.92
C VAL A 521 -24.55 7.41 -2.95
N SER A 522 -23.32 7.70 -3.40
CA SER A 522 -23.05 8.64 -4.49
C SER A 522 -22.92 7.91 -5.80
N ILE A 523 -23.68 8.31 -6.79
CA ILE A 523 -23.59 7.80 -8.17
C ILE A 523 -23.07 8.92 -9.06
N ARG A 524 -21.98 8.67 -9.76
CA ARG A 524 -21.40 9.58 -10.75
C ARG A 524 -21.49 8.95 -12.13
N THR A 525 -21.83 9.72 -13.16
CA THR A 525 -21.79 9.27 -14.56
C THR A 525 -20.86 10.13 -15.38
N TYR A 526 -20.03 9.49 -16.16
CA TYR A 526 -19.26 10.12 -17.24
C TYR A 526 -20.03 9.90 -18.54
N ASN A 527 -20.43 10.98 -19.20
CA ASN A 527 -21.22 10.91 -20.41
C ASN A 527 -20.44 11.56 -21.56
N ILE A 528 -20.23 10.82 -22.62
CA ILE A 528 -19.66 11.31 -23.87
C ILE A 528 -20.80 11.37 -24.89
N ALA A 529 -21.16 12.56 -25.37
CA ALA A 529 -22.20 12.77 -26.34
C ALA A 529 -21.57 13.27 -27.64
N TYR A 530 -21.78 12.56 -28.74
CA TYR A 530 -21.33 12.96 -30.07
C TYR A 530 -22.52 13.17 -31.00
N THR A 531 -22.71 14.41 -31.46
CA THR A 531 -23.72 14.76 -32.45
C THR A 531 -23.11 14.70 -33.83
N ALA A 532 -23.78 14.05 -34.77
CA ALA A 532 -23.31 13.93 -36.15
C ALA A 532 -23.02 15.30 -36.77
N GLY A 533 -21.77 15.48 -37.25
CA GLY A 533 -21.31 16.76 -37.84
C GLY A 533 -20.69 17.73 -36.83
N ALA A 534 -20.68 17.42 -35.53
CA ALA A 534 -19.94 18.21 -34.55
C ALA A 534 -18.43 18.00 -34.67
N ALA A 535 -17.64 19.04 -34.40
CA ALA A 535 -16.18 19.00 -34.51
C ALA A 535 -15.53 18.10 -33.42
N HIS A 536 -16.19 17.90 -32.26
CA HIS A 536 -15.73 17.09 -31.14
C HIS A 536 -16.93 16.65 -30.28
N PRO A 537 -16.81 15.55 -29.51
CA PRO A 537 -17.82 15.15 -28.53
C PRO A 537 -17.98 16.19 -27.42
N VAL A 538 -19.15 16.19 -26.81
CA VAL A 538 -19.40 16.91 -25.54
C VAL A 538 -19.25 15.91 -24.39
N ASN A 539 -18.32 16.20 -23.48
CA ASN A 539 -18.10 15.41 -22.29
C ASN A 539 -18.80 16.07 -21.11
N SER A 540 -19.55 15.29 -20.34
CA SER A 540 -20.19 15.78 -19.11
C SER A 540 -20.05 14.79 -17.98
N VAL A 541 -19.98 15.31 -16.75
CA VAL A 541 -20.01 14.53 -15.52
C VAL A 541 -21.22 14.95 -14.73
N ARG A 542 -21.97 13.99 -14.23
CA ARG A 542 -23.09 14.22 -13.34
C ARG A 542 -22.90 13.39 -12.08
N THR A 543 -23.29 13.94 -10.95
CA THR A 543 -23.26 13.25 -9.63
C THR A 543 -24.61 13.39 -8.96
N GLN A 544 -25.08 12.34 -8.32
CA GLN A 544 -26.31 12.33 -7.52
C GLN A 544 -26.11 11.47 -6.28
N LEU A 545 -26.50 12.02 -5.15
CA LEU A 545 -26.58 11.30 -3.90
C LEU A 545 -27.97 10.67 -3.76
N PHE A 546 -28.02 9.42 -3.28
CA PHE A 546 -29.25 8.69 -3.01
C PHE A 546 -29.27 8.23 -1.56
N ASN A 547 -30.43 8.32 -0.93
CA ASN A 547 -30.63 7.85 0.43
C ASN A 547 -31.06 6.38 0.44
N LEU A 548 -30.27 5.53 1.10
CA LEU A 548 -30.49 4.08 1.18
C LEU A 548 -31.69 3.68 2.05
N THR A 549 -32.11 4.56 2.96
CA THR A 549 -33.25 4.33 3.86
C THR A 549 -34.59 4.61 3.19
N THR A 550 -34.62 5.58 2.27
CA THR A 550 -35.84 6.00 1.58
C THR A 550 -35.94 5.54 0.13
N GLY A 551 -34.81 5.19 -0.47
CA GLY A 551 -34.64 4.89 -1.90
C GLY A 551 -34.78 6.11 -2.81
N GLU A 552 -34.77 7.32 -2.27
CA GLU A 552 -34.94 8.57 -3.02
C GLU A 552 -33.62 9.28 -3.28
N LYS A 553 -33.64 10.23 -4.21
CA LYS A 553 -32.55 11.20 -4.34
C LYS A 553 -32.45 11.98 -3.06
N ALA A 554 -31.23 12.15 -2.56
CA ALA A 554 -31.00 12.93 -1.36
C ALA A 554 -31.26 14.42 -1.62
N GLU A 555 -31.93 15.07 -0.68
CA GLU A 555 -32.16 16.52 -0.67
C GLU A 555 -31.05 17.26 0.07
N GLU A 556 -30.22 16.52 0.81
CA GLU A 556 -29.05 17.04 1.53
C GLU A 556 -28.04 17.65 0.54
N ASN A 557 -27.43 18.74 0.96
CA ASN A 557 -26.41 19.43 0.19
C ASN A 557 -25.05 19.30 0.88
N LEU A 558 -23.99 19.69 0.18
CA LEU A 558 -22.61 19.57 0.67
C LEU A 558 -22.42 20.14 2.10
N TRP A 559 -23.15 21.21 2.46
CA TRP A 559 -23.00 21.84 3.77
C TRP A 559 -23.68 21.12 4.92
N ASP A 560 -24.49 20.15 4.65
CA ASP A 560 -25.04 19.28 5.68
C ASP A 560 -23.98 18.31 6.19
N PHE A 561 -22.97 18.01 5.36
CA PHE A 561 -21.85 17.14 5.68
C PHE A 561 -20.60 17.92 6.14
N ILE A 562 -20.32 19.08 5.57
CA ILE A 562 -19.13 19.89 5.88
C ILE A 562 -19.48 20.97 6.90
N LYS A 563 -19.05 20.78 8.15
CA LYS A 563 -19.33 21.70 9.26
C LYS A 563 -18.50 22.97 9.23
N ASP A 564 -17.29 22.93 8.69
CA ASP A 564 -16.34 24.07 8.63
C ASP A 564 -16.08 24.48 7.18
N ARG A 565 -16.86 25.46 6.71
CA ARG A 565 -16.75 25.99 5.34
C ARG A 565 -15.46 26.74 5.09
N ASP A 566 -14.92 27.40 6.11
CA ASP A 566 -13.68 28.18 5.97
C ASP A 566 -12.48 27.24 5.84
N ALA A 567 -12.44 26.16 6.62
CA ALA A 567 -11.44 25.11 6.49
C ALA A 567 -11.52 24.43 5.11
N PHE A 568 -12.72 24.10 4.64
CA PHE A 568 -12.92 23.53 3.30
C PHE A 568 -12.44 24.49 2.19
N LYS A 569 -12.78 25.78 2.31
CA LYS A 569 -12.35 26.83 1.38
C LYS A 569 -10.82 26.98 1.35
N GLN A 570 -10.18 26.84 2.52
CA GLN A 570 -8.72 26.87 2.61
C GLN A 570 -8.09 25.67 1.92
N LEU A 571 -8.63 24.45 2.11
CA LEU A 571 -8.18 23.26 1.41
C LEU A 571 -8.25 23.40 -0.12
N VAL A 572 -9.33 24.05 -0.63
CA VAL A 572 -9.47 24.36 -2.06
C VAL A 572 -8.40 25.36 -2.51
N LEU A 573 -8.15 26.42 -1.72
CA LEU A 573 -7.12 27.43 -2.04
C LEU A 573 -5.70 26.86 -1.99
N ASP A 574 -5.45 25.91 -1.10
CA ASP A 574 -4.16 25.22 -0.98
C ASP A 574 -3.95 24.17 -2.09
N SER A 575 -4.87 24.08 -3.04
CA SER A 575 -4.83 23.13 -4.16
C SER A 575 -4.71 21.66 -3.71
N LYS A 576 -5.24 21.33 -2.53
CA LYS A 576 -5.22 19.96 -1.98
C LYS A 576 -6.33 19.06 -2.50
N PHE A 577 -7.23 19.61 -3.33
CA PHE A 577 -8.20 18.83 -4.09
C PHE A 577 -7.70 18.63 -5.52
N GLY A 578 -7.71 17.41 -6.03
CA GLY A 578 -7.47 17.13 -7.42
C GLY A 578 -8.59 17.71 -8.29
N LEU A 579 -8.41 18.91 -8.86
CA LEU A 579 -9.33 19.38 -9.90
C LEU A 579 -8.97 18.76 -11.23
N THR A 580 -9.85 17.89 -11.73
CA THR A 580 -9.79 17.42 -13.11
C THR A 580 -10.72 18.29 -13.96
N LEU A 581 -10.17 18.97 -14.97
CA LEU A 581 -10.97 19.69 -15.94
C LEU A 581 -11.45 18.69 -17.00
N VAL A 582 -12.74 18.43 -17.02
CA VAL A 582 -13.38 17.52 -17.98
C VAL A 582 -13.30 18.15 -19.38
N GLY A 583 -12.79 17.38 -20.35
CA GLY A 583 -12.73 17.79 -21.76
C GLY A 583 -11.50 18.59 -22.18
N VAL A 584 -10.46 18.63 -21.35
CA VAL A 584 -9.17 19.22 -21.72
C VAL A 584 -8.15 18.11 -21.88
N ASP A 585 -7.80 17.77 -23.12
CA ASP A 585 -6.66 16.91 -23.42
C ASP A 585 -5.37 17.73 -23.33
N GLY A 586 -4.50 17.40 -22.37
CA GLY A 586 -3.17 17.98 -22.21
C GLY A 586 -2.95 18.72 -20.88
N ASP A 587 -1.70 19.11 -20.64
CA ASP A 587 -1.28 19.83 -19.45
C ASP A 587 -1.97 21.19 -19.33
N ILE A 588 -2.70 21.38 -18.25
CA ILE A 588 -3.30 22.66 -17.92
C ILE A 588 -2.20 23.53 -17.28
N PRO A 589 -1.87 24.69 -17.87
CA PRO A 589 -0.89 25.60 -17.29
C PRO A 589 -1.23 25.95 -15.83
N ASP A 590 -0.23 26.02 -14.97
CA ASP A 590 -0.41 26.29 -13.54
C ASP A 590 -1.18 27.58 -13.26
N GLU A 591 -1.05 28.58 -14.13
CA GLU A 591 -1.81 29.84 -14.04
C GLU A 591 -3.32 29.60 -14.21
N ILE A 592 -3.70 28.65 -15.10
CA ILE A 592 -5.11 28.30 -15.32
C ILE A 592 -5.62 27.45 -14.16
N LYS A 593 -4.82 26.49 -13.65
CA LYS A 593 -5.15 25.73 -12.42
C LYS A 593 -5.38 26.69 -11.25
N ALA A 594 -4.45 27.59 -11.00
CA ALA A 594 -4.55 28.58 -9.92
C ALA A 594 -5.79 29.50 -10.07
N ALA A 595 -6.10 29.93 -11.30
CA ALA A 595 -7.28 30.73 -11.58
C ALA A 595 -8.58 29.92 -11.34
N ALA A 596 -8.60 28.64 -11.71
CA ALA A 596 -9.73 27.74 -11.48
C ALA A 596 -9.96 27.50 -9.98
N TYR A 597 -8.91 27.21 -9.19
CA TYR A 597 -9.01 27.07 -7.74
C TYR A 597 -9.51 28.35 -7.07
N LYS A 598 -8.99 29.50 -7.49
CA LYS A 598 -9.45 30.79 -6.98
C LYS A 598 -10.92 31.04 -7.30
N LYS A 599 -11.37 30.72 -8.51
CA LYS A 599 -12.77 30.85 -8.93
C LYS A 599 -13.65 29.87 -8.15
N LEU A 600 -13.22 28.62 -7.98
CA LEU A 600 -13.92 27.62 -7.17
C LEU A 600 -14.07 28.09 -5.72
N ALA A 601 -12.99 28.58 -5.10
CA ALA A 601 -13.04 29.11 -3.74
C ALA A 601 -13.98 30.32 -3.60
N GLN A 602 -14.14 31.14 -4.63
CA GLN A 602 -15.11 32.23 -4.67
C GLN A 602 -16.55 31.72 -4.82
N SER A 603 -16.77 30.62 -5.54
CA SER A 603 -18.11 30.05 -5.71
C SER A 603 -18.62 29.32 -4.47
N ILE A 604 -17.75 28.88 -3.57
CA ILE A 604 -18.09 28.18 -2.33
C ILE A 604 -19.12 28.96 -1.47
N ASP A 605 -19.06 30.29 -1.51
CA ASP A 605 -19.96 31.14 -0.74
C ASP A 605 -21.31 31.38 -1.45
N THR A 606 -21.52 30.86 -2.65
CA THR A 606 -22.77 31.04 -3.40
C THR A 606 -23.79 29.94 -3.05
N PRO A 607 -25.08 30.24 -3.05
CA PRO A 607 -26.12 29.24 -2.77
C PRO A 607 -26.11 28.08 -3.77
N GLU A 608 -25.75 28.37 -5.02
CA GLU A 608 -25.74 27.39 -6.12
C GLU A 608 -24.62 26.36 -5.96
N PHE A 609 -23.51 26.71 -5.29
CA PHE A 609 -22.40 25.78 -5.10
C PHE A 609 -22.82 24.51 -4.37
N ALA A 610 -23.57 24.67 -3.28
CA ALA A 610 -24.00 23.55 -2.44
C ALA A 610 -24.94 22.56 -3.14
N THR A 611 -25.65 23.02 -4.18
CA THR A 611 -26.63 22.22 -4.93
C THR A 611 -26.02 21.56 -6.18
N GLN A 612 -24.77 21.85 -6.51
CA GLN A 612 -24.04 21.26 -7.65
C GLN A 612 -23.21 20.04 -7.27
N PHE A 613 -23.13 19.75 -5.99
CA PHE A 613 -22.43 18.62 -5.40
C PHE A 613 -23.42 17.69 -4.70
#